data_01f6d60cb14cdba1f3b79811218924ba
#
_entry.id   01f6d60cb14cdba1f3b79811218924ba
#
_cell.length_a   1.000
_cell.length_b   1.000
_cell.length_c   1.000
_cell.angle_alpha   90.00
_cell.angle_beta   90.00
_cell.angle_gamma   90.00
#
_symmetry.space_group_name_H-M   'P 1'
#
loop_
_entity.id
_entity.type
_entity.pdbx_description
1 polymer ?
#
loop_
_entity_poly.entity_id
_entity_poly.type
_entity_poly.pdbx_seq_one_letter_code
_entity_poly.pdbx_strand_id
1 'polypeptide(L)'
;KTYAGRTLATRSRAQSLLLEVIQASIATKAYIVTIDEKETGLRNLVNFGHTIGHAIEAVMTPEVLHGECVAIGMLLEAEVSRSMGILGNAAVGRLARCLKAHGLPTTVHDPVIANCPKSANLKIDTLLDIMKVDKKNSGKLKKVVILSRIGKTHEERATGVPDEVIAKVLSQALRVIPGPPTNSTFTLATPGSKSISNRALILAALGKGVCKLGNLLHSDDTQVMMSALEEMKGAKFSWEDNGETLIVKGGEGALSVSDFN
;
A
#
# COMPACT_ATOMS: atom_id res chain seq x y z
N LYS A 1 8.66 3.17 -22.05
CA LYS A 1 7.66 2.96 -23.11
C LYS A 1 7.38 4.29 -23.78
N THR A 2 7.78 4.43 -25.04
CA THR A 2 7.58 5.62 -25.88
C THR A 2 6.10 5.90 -26.07
N TYR A 3 5.70 7.12 -25.79
CA TYR A 3 4.34 7.65 -26.00
C TYR A 3 4.02 7.92 -27.48
N ALA A 4 4.58 7.14 -28.39
CA ALA A 4 4.31 7.24 -29.83
C ALA A 4 2.84 6.85 -30.09
N GLY A 5 2.03 7.80 -30.48
CA GLY A 5 0.64 7.60 -30.93
C GLY A 5 -0.43 8.39 -30.15
N ARG A 6 -0.09 9.19 -29.14
CA ARG A 6 -1.07 10.04 -28.45
C ARG A 6 -1.20 11.42 -29.13
N THR A 7 -2.43 11.93 -29.20
CA THR A 7 -2.71 13.27 -29.77
C THR A 7 -2.03 14.39 -28.99
N LEU A 8 -1.80 15.55 -29.61
CA LEU A 8 -1.22 16.73 -28.96
C LEU A 8 -2.02 17.15 -27.71
N ALA A 9 -3.33 17.05 -27.74
CA ALA A 9 -4.21 17.34 -26.59
C ALA A 9 -3.95 16.39 -25.41
N THR A 10 -3.74 15.10 -25.67
CA THR A 10 -3.42 14.10 -24.64
C THR A 10 -2.04 14.35 -24.01
N ARG A 11 -1.07 14.79 -24.82
CA ARG A 11 0.26 15.19 -24.33
C ARG A 11 0.19 16.43 -23.43
N SER A 12 -0.54 17.46 -23.85
CA SER A 12 -0.71 18.68 -23.07
C SER A 12 -1.37 18.39 -21.71
N ARG A 13 -2.44 17.58 -21.68
CA ARG A 13 -3.10 17.17 -20.43
C ARG A 13 -2.19 16.36 -19.51
N ALA A 14 -1.39 15.46 -20.06
CA ALA A 14 -0.42 14.68 -19.28
C ALA A 14 0.67 15.58 -18.67
N GLN A 15 1.14 16.58 -19.42
CA GLN A 15 2.12 17.55 -18.92
C GLN A 15 1.53 18.44 -17.81
N SER A 16 0.28 18.90 -17.96
CA SER A 16 -0.40 19.69 -16.94
C SER A 16 -0.56 18.90 -15.63
N LEU A 17 -1.05 17.66 -15.72
CA LEU A 17 -1.17 16.77 -14.54
C LEU A 17 0.18 16.50 -13.88
N LEU A 18 1.22 16.26 -14.66
CA LEU A 18 2.57 16.05 -14.12
C LEU A 18 3.08 17.29 -13.39
N LEU A 19 2.85 18.48 -13.95
CA LEU A 19 3.22 19.74 -13.32
C LEU A 19 2.48 19.94 -11.98
N GLU A 20 1.18 19.67 -11.93
CA GLU A 20 0.38 19.73 -10.71
C GLU A 20 0.93 18.78 -9.63
N VAL A 21 1.29 17.54 -10.00
CA VAL A 21 1.88 16.56 -9.08
C VAL A 21 3.23 17.05 -8.55
N ILE A 22 4.09 17.60 -9.43
CA ILE A 22 5.39 18.14 -9.04
C ILE A 22 5.21 19.33 -8.08
N GLN A 23 4.34 20.26 -8.40
CA GLN A 23 4.07 21.44 -7.56
C GLN A 23 3.51 21.04 -6.20
N ALA A 24 2.54 20.13 -6.15
CA ALA A 24 1.97 19.63 -4.91
C ALA A 24 3.02 18.90 -4.05
N SER A 25 3.87 18.10 -4.67
CA SER A 25 4.97 17.40 -3.98
C SER A 25 5.99 18.35 -3.38
N ILE A 26 6.40 19.37 -4.16
CA ILE A 26 7.32 20.42 -3.68
C ILE A 26 6.68 21.22 -2.53
N ALA A 27 5.42 21.64 -2.68
CA ALA A 27 4.72 22.42 -1.66
C ALA A 27 4.58 21.61 -0.36
N THR A 28 4.22 20.33 -0.45
CA THR A 28 4.12 19.43 0.72
C THR A 28 5.46 19.27 1.41
N LYS A 29 6.53 19.03 0.65
CA LYS A 29 7.88 18.89 1.20
C LYS A 29 8.36 20.18 1.85
N ALA A 30 8.17 21.33 1.19
CA ALA A 30 8.54 22.63 1.72
C ALA A 30 7.81 22.92 3.03
N TYR A 31 6.49 22.69 3.06
CA TYR A 31 5.68 22.86 4.28
C TYR A 31 6.24 22.02 5.44
N ILE A 32 6.44 20.72 5.23
CA ILE A 32 6.91 19.81 6.27
C ILE A 32 8.30 20.22 6.78
N VAL A 33 9.22 20.58 5.89
CA VAL A 33 10.58 21.00 6.27
C VAL A 33 10.55 22.33 7.03
N THR A 34 9.67 23.24 6.66
CA THR A 34 9.54 24.54 7.33
C THR A 34 9.05 24.40 8.77
N ILE A 35 8.08 23.52 9.03
CA ILE A 35 7.51 23.35 10.38
C ILE A 35 8.33 22.39 11.27
N ASP A 36 9.13 21.54 10.69
CA ASP A 36 9.98 20.57 11.43
C ASP A 36 11.38 20.46 10.80
N GLU A 37 12.15 21.54 10.88
CA GLU A 37 13.50 21.61 10.33
C GLU A 37 14.43 20.55 10.95
N LYS A 38 14.28 20.30 12.25
CA LYS A 38 15.16 19.41 13.04
C LYS A 38 14.75 17.93 12.98
N GLU A 39 13.70 17.59 12.22
CA GLU A 39 13.20 16.21 12.08
C GLU A 39 12.88 15.54 13.43
N THR A 40 12.20 16.26 14.30
CA THR A 40 11.80 15.77 15.63
C THR A 40 10.38 15.26 15.71
N GLY A 41 9.55 15.49 14.71
CA GLY A 41 8.13 15.16 14.66
C GLY A 41 7.63 14.81 13.26
N LEU A 42 6.82 15.69 12.67
CA LEU A 42 6.10 15.44 11.41
C LEU A 42 7.01 15.05 10.24
N ARG A 43 8.22 15.59 10.18
CA ARG A 43 9.18 15.29 9.11
C ARG A 43 9.61 13.81 9.12
N ASN A 44 9.56 13.14 10.27
CA ASN A 44 9.82 11.70 10.32
C ASN A 44 8.84 10.89 9.48
N LEU A 45 7.61 11.38 9.29
CA LEU A 45 6.55 10.66 8.57
C LEU A 45 6.79 10.59 7.06
N VAL A 46 7.62 11.48 6.49
CA VAL A 46 8.00 11.39 5.07
C VAL A 46 8.92 10.20 4.78
N ASN A 47 9.43 9.56 5.84
CA ASN A 47 10.25 8.36 5.73
C ASN A 47 9.43 7.05 5.65
N PHE A 48 8.12 7.12 5.36
CA PHE A 48 7.32 5.92 5.10
C PHE A 48 7.95 5.09 3.98
N GLY A 49 8.18 3.82 4.26
CA GLY A 49 8.86 2.90 3.34
C GLY A 49 10.39 2.96 3.37
N HIS A 50 10.99 3.92 4.08
CA HIS A 50 12.44 4.11 4.06
C HIS A 50 13.20 3.20 5.03
N THR A 51 12.59 2.76 6.12
CA THR A 51 13.31 1.91 7.10
C THR A 51 13.69 0.58 6.46
N ILE A 52 12.74 -0.10 5.81
CA ILE A 52 13.01 -1.34 5.09
C ILE A 52 13.60 -1.05 3.71
N GLY A 53 13.14 0.01 3.03
CA GLY A 53 13.62 0.40 1.70
C GLY A 53 15.12 0.70 1.66
N HIS A 54 15.65 1.45 2.61
CA HIS A 54 17.09 1.73 2.70
C HIS A 54 17.92 0.45 2.99
N ALA A 55 17.38 -0.48 3.77
CA ALA A 55 18.07 -1.75 4.00
C ALA A 55 18.17 -2.57 2.69
N ILE A 56 17.11 -2.58 1.89
CA ILE A 56 17.12 -3.20 0.56
C ILE A 56 18.09 -2.45 -0.36
N GLU A 57 18.02 -1.13 -0.40
CA GLU A 57 18.89 -0.28 -1.20
C GLU A 57 20.39 -0.53 -0.89
N ALA A 58 20.76 -0.60 0.38
CA ALA A 58 22.14 -0.86 0.79
C ALA A 58 22.69 -2.18 0.24
N VAL A 59 21.84 -3.19 0.06
CA VAL A 59 22.22 -4.46 -0.57
C VAL A 59 22.25 -4.35 -2.09
N MET A 60 21.29 -3.63 -2.68
CA MET A 60 20.99 -3.66 -4.12
C MET A 60 21.67 -2.54 -4.93
N THR A 61 22.24 -1.53 -4.28
CA THR A 61 22.93 -0.42 -4.97
C THR A 61 24.17 -0.93 -5.73
N PRO A 62 24.47 -0.40 -6.94
CA PRO A 62 23.77 0.66 -7.67
C PRO A 62 22.70 0.13 -8.67
N GLU A 63 22.45 -1.17 -8.72
CA GLU A 63 21.67 -1.82 -9.78
C GLU A 63 20.16 -1.53 -9.69
N VAL A 64 19.67 -1.23 -8.47
CA VAL A 64 18.27 -0.91 -8.22
C VAL A 64 18.15 0.52 -7.71
N LEU A 65 17.20 1.26 -8.24
CA LEU A 65 17.03 2.67 -7.91
C LEU A 65 16.41 2.86 -6.52
N HIS A 66 16.78 3.96 -5.85
CA HIS A 66 16.23 4.34 -4.54
C HIS A 66 14.70 4.25 -4.49
N GLY A 67 14.01 4.86 -5.46
CA GLY A 67 12.55 4.86 -5.50
C GLY A 67 11.93 3.47 -5.67
N GLU A 68 12.62 2.54 -6.32
CA GLU A 68 12.21 1.14 -6.46
C GLU A 68 12.33 0.40 -5.12
N CYS A 69 13.45 0.61 -4.42
CA CYS A 69 13.65 0.04 -3.09
C CYS A 69 12.65 0.59 -2.07
N VAL A 70 12.37 1.91 -2.12
CA VAL A 70 11.38 2.55 -1.25
C VAL A 70 9.96 2.09 -1.56
N ALA A 71 9.61 1.84 -2.83
CA ALA A 71 8.29 1.30 -3.19
C ALA A 71 8.04 -0.07 -2.56
N ILE A 72 9.03 -0.96 -2.58
CA ILE A 72 8.97 -2.26 -1.88
C ILE A 72 8.90 -2.03 -0.36
N GLY A 73 9.71 -1.11 0.16
CA GLY A 73 9.73 -0.74 1.57
C GLY A 73 8.37 -0.24 2.06
N MET A 74 7.69 0.62 1.29
CA MET A 74 6.34 1.09 1.61
C MET A 74 5.34 -0.05 1.76
N LEU A 75 5.43 -1.04 0.88
CA LEU A 75 4.51 -2.19 0.94
C LEU A 75 4.83 -3.10 2.13
N LEU A 76 6.10 -3.36 2.39
CA LEU A 76 6.53 -4.16 3.54
C LEU A 76 6.21 -3.47 4.88
N GLU A 77 6.37 -2.15 4.99
CA GLU A 77 5.98 -1.39 6.18
C GLU A 77 4.45 -1.33 6.36
N ALA A 78 3.68 -1.28 5.27
CA ALA A 78 2.23 -1.44 5.31
C ALA A 78 1.82 -2.85 5.78
N GLU A 79 2.54 -3.89 5.37
CA GLU A 79 2.35 -5.26 5.86
C GLU A 79 2.74 -5.42 7.33
N VAL A 80 3.78 -4.72 7.80
CA VAL A 80 4.10 -4.63 9.22
C VAL A 80 2.92 -4.04 9.99
N SER A 81 2.38 -2.91 9.51
CA SER A 81 1.20 -2.29 10.11
C SER A 81 -0.02 -3.22 10.13
N ARG A 82 -0.25 -3.97 9.06
CA ARG A 82 -1.31 -4.97 8.97
C ARG A 82 -1.07 -6.13 9.95
N SER A 83 0.14 -6.63 10.06
CA SER A 83 0.47 -7.73 10.98
C SER A 83 0.33 -7.34 12.45
N MET A 84 0.40 -6.02 12.75
CA MET A 84 0.11 -5.45 14.06
C MET A 84 -1.39 -5.22 14.31
N GLY A 85 -2.26 -5.51 13.34
CA GLY A 85 -3.71 -5.29 13.43
C GLY A 85 -4.14 -3.83 13.33
N ILE A 86 -3.25 -2.94 12.84
CA ILE A 86 -3.50 -1.49 12.77
C ILE A 86 -4.04 -1.09 11.39
N LEU A 87 -3.54 -1.72 10.30
CA LEU A 87 -3.93 -1.41 8.93
C LEU A 87 -4.73 -2.56 8.32
N GLY A 88 -5.86 -2.29 7.68
CA GLY A 88 -6.67 -3.30 7.01
C GLY A 88 -6.06 -3.76 5.67
N ASN A 89 -6.38 -5.00 5.27
CA ASN A 89 -5.92 -5.63 4.01
C ASN A 89 -6.21 -4.77 2.78
N ALA A 90 -7.35 -4.10 2.77
CA ALA A 90 -7.77 -3.21 1.71
C ALA A 90 -6.76 -2.08 1.42
N ALA A 91 -6.23 -1.47 2.47
CA ALA A 91 -5.28 -0.38 2.33
C ALA A 91 -3.96 -0.86 1.72
N VAL A 92 -3.49 -2.04 2.13
CA VAL A 92 -2.28 -2.66 1.55
C VAL A 92 -2.49 -2.96 0.07
N GLY A 93 -3.63 -3.57 -0.30
CA GLY A 93 -3.96 -3.86 -1.70
C GLY A 93 -4.06 -2.61 -2.57
N ARG A 94 -4.66 -1.52 -2.04
CA ARG A 94 -4.73 -0.22 -2.75
C ARG A 94 -3.35 0.40 -2.96
N LEU A 95 -2.48 0.33 -1.95
CA LEU A 95 -1.10 0.81 -2.06
C LEU A 95 -0.33 0.02 -3.11
N ALA A 96 -0.39 -1.32 -3.05
CA ALA A 96 0.27 -2.20 -4.02
C ALA A 96 -0.15 -1.88 -5.46
N ARG A 97 -1.46 -1.72 -5.69
CA ARG A 97 -2.00 -1.37 -7.01
C ARG A 97 -1.52 0.00 -7.49
N CYS A 98 -1.51 1.00 -6.61
CA CYS A 98 -1.02 2.33 -6.95
C CYS A 98 0.44 2.27 -7.41
N LEU A 99 1.31 1.63 -6.65
CA LEU A 99 2.73 1.46 -7.00
C LEU A 99 2.90 0.73 -8.34
N LYS A 100 2.18 -0.37 -8.52
CA LYS A 100 2.22 -1.19 -9.74
C LYS A 100 1.70 -0.42 -10.97
N ALA A 101 0.66 0.40 -10.83
CA ALA A 101 0.14 1.24 -11.90
C ALA A 101 1.17 2.27 -12.40
N HIS A 102 2.09 2.68 -11.53
CA HIS A 102 3.20 3.57 -11.87
C HIS A 102 4.47 2.84 -12.33
N GLY A 103 4.40 1.51 -12.51
CA GLY A 103 5.52 0.69 -12.98
C GLY A 103 6.59 0.45 -11.92
N LEU A 104 6.26 0.66 -10.63
CA LEU A 104 7.18 0.41 -9.52
C LEU A 104 7.10 -1.05 -9.05
N PRO A 105 8.22 -1.64 -8.60
CA PRO A 105 8.21 -2.98 -8.03
C PRO A 105 7.43 -2.99 -6.71
N THR A 106 6.74 -4.08 -6.45
CA THR A 106 5.92 -4.27 -5.25
C THR A 106 6.40 -5.42 -4.37
N THR A 107 7.32 -6.21 -4.87
CA THR A 107 7.89 -7.35 -4.14
C THR A 107 9.38 -7.48 -4.44
N VAL A 108 10.11 -8.20 -3.59
CA VAL A 108 11.50 -8.58 -3.86
C VAL A 108 11.63 -9.63 -4.97
N HIS A 109 10.51 -10.17 -5.45
CA HIS A 109 10.45 -11.12 -6.56
C HIS A 109 10.16 -10.44 -7.92
N ASP A 110 9.94 -9.13 -7.92
CA ASP A 110 9.81 -8.37 -9.18
C ASP A 110 11.10 -8.51 -10.02
N PRO A 111 10.99 -8.62 -11.35
CA PRO A 111 12.15 -8.87 -12.21
C PRO A 111 13.33 -7.91 -12.03
N VAL A 112 13.06 -6.65 -11.70
CA VAL A 112 14.09 -5.64 -11.42
C VAL A 112 14.97 -6.01 -10.23
N ILE A 113 14.39 -6.70 -9.25
CA ILE A 113 15.11 -7.19 -8.07
C ILE A 113 15.63 -8.61 -8.30
N ALA A 114 14.75 -9.52 -8.72
CA ALA A 114 15.05 -10.95 -8.81
C ALA A 114 16.17 -11.26 -9.82
N ASN A 115 16.28 -10.50 -10.90
CA ASN A 115 17.31 -10.66 -11.93
C ASN A 115 18.66 -10.02 -11.54
N CYS A 116 18.71 -9.27 -10.43
CA CYS A 116 19.96 -8.70 -9.96
C CYS A 116 20.79 -9.77 -9.22
N PRO A 117 22.08 -9.95 -9.54
CA PRO A 117 22.93 -10.93 -8.85
C PRO A 117 23.02 -10.71 -7.34
N LYS A 118 22.87 -9.48 -6.88
CA LYS A 118 22.88 -9.11 -5.46
C LYS A 118 21.63 -9.56 -4.69
N SER A 119 20.56 -9.97 -5.39
CA SER A 119 19.30 -10.44 -4.75
C SER A 119 19.54 -11.63 -3.82
N ALA A 120 20.53 -12.46 -4.09
CA ALA A 120 20.93 -13.56 -3.20
C ALA A 120 21.39 -13.11 -1.80
N ASN A 121 21.76 -11.83 -1.64
CA ASN A 121 22.18 -11.23 -0.39
C ASN A 121 21.03 -10.59 0.41
N LEU A 122 19.81 -10.55 -0.13
CA LEU A 122 18.61 -10.09 0.56
C LEU A 122 18.16 -11.12 1.62
N LYS A 123 18.97 -11.26 2.67
CA LYS A 123 18.69 -12.14 3.82
C LYS A 123 18.08 -11.32 4.95
N ILE A 124 17.17 -11.94 5.70
CA ILE A 124 16.47 -11.27 6.82
C ILE A 124 17.46 -10.69 7.82
N ASP A 125 18.42 -11.48 8.24
CA ASP A 125 19.44 -11.05 9.23
C ASP A 125 20.26 -9.87 8.69
N THR A 126 20.66 -9.92 7.41
CA THR A 126 21.38 -8.81 6.75
C THR A 126 20.55 -7.53 6.75
N LEU A 127 19.27 -7.60 6.41
CA LEU A 127 18.38 -6.44 6.40
C LEU A 127 18.15 -5.89 7.81
N LEU A 128 17.93 -6.75 8.80
CA LEU A 128 17.79 -6.34 10.19
C LEU A 128 19.07 -5.69 10.73
N ASP A 129 20.25 -6.23 10.40
CA ASP A 129 21.53 -5.65 10.82
C ASP A 129 21.79 -4.28 10.20
N ILE A 130 21.47 -4.10 8.91
CA ILE A 130 21.55 -2.78 8.25
C ILE A 130 20.60 -1.79 8.94
N MET A 131 19.37 -2.20 9.25
CA MET A 131 18.43 -1.35 9.96
C MET A 131 18.88 -0.98 11.38
N LYS A 132 19.75 -1.74 12.03
CA LYS A 132 20.31 -1.38 13.36
C LYS A 132 21.22 -0.17 13.30
N VAL A 133 21.92 0.04 12.20
CA VAL A 133 22.90 1.13 12.02
C VAL A 133 22.22 2.49 11.84
N ASP A 134 20.94 2.50 11.48
CA ASP A 134 20.19 3.76 11.34
C ASP A 134 20.08 4.46 12.70
N LYS A 135 20.61 5.70 12.76
CA LYS A 135 20.69 6.52 13.98
C LYS A 135 19.34 6.72 14.70
N LYS A 136 18.23 6.46 14.02
CA LYS A 136 16.87 6.56 14.56
C LYS A 136 16.47 5.35 15.40
N ASN A 137 17.19 4.24 15.29
CA ASN A 137 16.87 2.97 15.93
C ASN A 137 17.64 2.79 17.24
N SER A 138 16.95 2.33 18.27
CA SER A 138 17.55 2.07 19.61
C SER A 138 17.26 0.63 20.04
N GLY A 139 18.30 -0.17 20.23
CA GLY A 139 18.18 -1.54 20.72
C GLY A 139 17.43 -2.47 19.75
N LYS A 140 16.46 -3.23 20.28
CA LYS A 140 15.66 -4.21 19.54
C LYS A 140 14.44 -3.60 18.83
N LEU A 141 14.25 -2.29 18.90
CA LEU A 141 13.13 -1.60 18.25
C LEU A 141 13.62 -0.80 17.05
N LYS A 142 12.95 -0.97 15.93
CA LYS A 142 13.15 -0.15 14.73
C LYS A 142 12.07 0.91 14.63
N LYS A 143 12.45 2.14 14.27
CA LYS A 143 11.52 3.24 14.05
C LYS A 143 10.93 3.14 12.65
N VAL A 144 9.67 2.75 12.57
CA VAL A 144 8.93 2.53 11.31
C VAL A 144 7.72 3.45 11.27
N VAL A 145 7.41 4.01 10.10
CA VAL A 145 6.19 4.80 9.92
C VAL A 145 5.01 3.86 9.71
N ILE A 146 4.17 3.74 10.74
CA ILE A 146 3.02 2.85 10.73
C ILE A 146 1.77 3.61 10.30
N LEU A 147 1.06 3.07 9.31
CA LEU A 147 -0.20 3.63 8.83
C LEU A 147 -1.39 3.02 9.59
N SER A 148 -2.33 3.86 10.01
CA SER A 148 -3.64 3.40 10.51
C SER A 148 -4.68 3.32 9.38
N ARG A 149 -4.52 4.14 8.34
CA ARG A 149 -5.26 4.11 7.08
C ARG A 149 -4.47 4.87 6.01
N ILE A 150 -4.89 4.77 4.75
CA ILE A 150 -4.33 5.64 3.71
C ILE A 150 -4.62 7.11 4.07
N GLY A 151 -3.56 7.92 4.11
CA GLY A 151 -3.62 9.33 4.49
C GLY A 151 -3.55 9.60 6.00
N LYS A 152 -3.33 8.57 6.85
CA LYS A 152 -3.15 8.77 8.29
C LYS A 152 -2.14 7.77 8.88
N THR A 153 -1.20 8.29 9.66
CA THR A 153 -0.28 7.48 10.47
C THR A 153 -0.91 7.04 11.79
N HIS A 154 -0.37 6.00 12.39
CA HIS A 154 -0.77 5.52 13.70
C HIS A 154 -0.36 6.50 14.80
N GLU A 155 0.87 6.98 14.74
CA GLU A 155 1.43 7.99 15.63
C GLU A 155 1.86 9.23 14.83
N GLU A 156 2.07 10.34 15.53
CA GLU A 156 2.58 11.59 14.95
C GLU A 156 4.08 11.53 14.62
N ARG A 157 4.73 10.43 14.96
CA ARG A 157 6.14 10.12 14.68
C ARG A 157 6.29 8.64 14.33
N ALA A 158 7.48 8.23 13.93
CA ALA A 158 7.78 6.83 13.67
C ALA A 158 7.61 5.98 14.94
N THR A 159 6.89 4.86 14.80
CA THR A 159 6.57 3.90 15.86
C THR A 159 7.70 2.92 16.08
N GLY A 160 7.97 2.55 17.33
CA GLY A 160 8.95 1.51 17.66
C GLY A 160 8.36 0.11 17.37
N VAL A 161 8.92 -0.60 16.41
CA VAL A 161 8.49 -1.95 16.02
C VAL A 161 9.54 -2.97 16.42
N PRO A 162 9.19 -4.08 17.10
CA PRO A 162 10.11 -5.16 17.43
C PRO A 162 10.66 -5.87 16.18
N ASP A 163 11.92 -6.30 16.25
CA ASP A 163 12.59 -7.03 15.17
C ASP A 163 11.84 -8.29 14.75
N GLU A 164 11.18 -8.97 15.69
CA GLU A 164 10.40 -10.18 15.43
C GLU A 164 9.21 -9.92 14.48
N VAL A 165 8.56 -8.77 14.60
CA VAL A 165 7.42 -8.38 13.74
C VAL A 165 7.92 -8.11 12.32
N ILE A 166 9.03 -7.38 12.20
CA ILE A 166 9.65 -7.08 10.90
C ILE A 166 10.16 -8.37 10.26
N ALA A 167 10.87 -9.21 11.02
CA ALA A 167 11.39 -10.49 10.55
C ALA A 167 10.27 -11.40 10.03
N LYS A 168 9.13 -11.44 10.72
CA LYS A 168 7.97 -12.21 10.29
C LYS A 168 7.46 -11.75 8.92
N VAL A 169 7.35 -10.44 8.70
CA VAL A 169 6.91 -9.89 7.41
C VAL A 169 7.96 -10.15 6.33
N LEU A 170 9.23 -9.92 6.61
CA LEU A 170 10.32 -10.21 5.68
C LEU A 170 10.40 -11.70 5.32
N SER A 171 10.17 -12.61 6.27
CA SER A 171 10.18 -14.05 6.01
C SER A 171 9.08 -14.48 5.05
N GLN A 172 7.90 -13.87 5.14
CA GLN A 172 6.80 -14.11 4.21
C GLN A 172 7.11 -13.59 2.80
N ALA A 173 7.84 -12.48 2.70
CA ALA A 173 8.23 -11.88 1.42
C ALA A 173 9.40 -12.61 0.74
N LEU A 174 10.33 -13.18 1.53
CA LEU A 174 11.61 -13.70 1.03
C LEU A 174 11.68 -15.23 0.98
N ARG A 175 10.71 -15.95 1.54
CA ARG A 175 10.81 -17.40 1.66
C ARG A 175 9.47 -18.08 1.42
N VAL A 176 9.49 -19.12 0.57
CA VAL A 176 8.42 -20.12 0.52
C VAL A 176 8.59 -21.01 1.75
N ILE A 177 7.64 -20.94 2.68
CA ILE A 177 7.62 -21.81 3.86
C ILE A 177 6.97 -23.12 3.43
N PRO A 178 7.63 -24.28 3.61
CA PRO A 178 6.99 -25.57 3.39
C PRO A 178 5.69 -25.66 4.20
N GLY A 179 4.72 -26.38 3.68
CA GLY A 179 3.46 -26.61 4.37
C GLY A 179 3.66 -27.18 5.78
N PRO A 180 2.64 -27.13 6.60
CA PRO A 180 2.69 -27.59 7.98
C PRO A 180 3.03 -29.09 8.07
N PRO A 181 3.57 -29.54 9.20
CA PRO A 181 3.72 -30.98 9.48
C PRO A 181 2.38 -31.69 9.31
N THR A 182 2.43 -32.94 8.82
CA THR A 182 1.26 -33.73 8.44
C THR A 182 0.21 -33.97 9.55
N ASN A 183 0.55 -33.71 10.81
CA ASN A 183 -0.35 -33.88 11.95
C ASN A 183 -0.85 -32.55 12.57
N SER A 184 -0.69 -31.44 11.86
CA SER A 184 -1.10 -30.13 12.37
C SER A 184 -2.43 -29.70 11.74
N THR A 185 -3.36 -29.21 12.59
CA THR A 185 -4.61 -28.60 12.12
C THR A 185 -4.42 -27.10 12.03
N PHE A 186 -4.75 -26.53 10.88
CA PHE A 186 -4.67 -25.09 10.63
C PHE A 186 -6.04 -24.54 10.28
N THR A 187 -6.39 -23.42 10.88
CA THR A 187 -7.58 -22.67 10.50
C THR A 187 -7.12 -21.46 9.67
N LEU A 188 -7.54 -21.40 8.43
CA LEU A 188 -7.25 -20.31 7.52
C LEU A 188 -8.55 -19.59 7.18
N ALA A 189 -8.56 -18.26 7.40
CA ALA A 189 -9.59 -17.41 6.83
C ALA A 189 -9.30 -17.21 5.33
N THR A 190 -10.20 -17.66 4.48
CA THR A 190 -10.09 -17.45 3.04
C THR A 190 -10.56 -16.03 2.70
N PRO A 191 -9.93 -15.36 1.69
CA PRO A 191 -10.47 -14.11 1.18
C PRO A 191 -11.86 -14.33 0.58
N GLY A 192 -12.67 -13.27 0.53
CA GLY A 192 -13.99 -13.31 -0.09
C GLY A 192 -13.94 -13.75 -1.56
N SER A 193 -15.01 -14.36 -2.05
CA SER A 193 -15.14 -14.74 -3.45
C SER A 193 -15.37 -13.52 -4.34
N LYS A 194 -14.63 -13.39 -5.45
CA LYS A 194 -14.77 -12.33 -6.44
C LYS A 194 -16.22 -12.17 -6.91
N SER A 195 -16.84 -13.27 -7.33
CA SER A 195 -18.22 -13.24 -7.85
C SER A 195 -19.26 -12.88 -6.78
N ILE A 196 -19.07 -13.34 -5.55
CA ILE A 196 -19.95 -13.02 -4.42
C ILE A 196 -19.77 -11.56 -4.04
N SER A 197 -18.53 -11.06 -3.95
CA SER A 197 -18.21 -9.67 -3.62
C SER A 197 -18.87 -8.68 -4.60
N ASN A 198 -18.75 -8.93 -5.90
CA ASN A 198 -19.37 -8.05 -6.92
C ASN A 198 -20.91 -8.07 -6.83
N ARG A 199 -21.52 -9.23 -6.63
CA ARG A 199 -22.98 -9.31 -6.44
C ARG A 199 -23.45 -8.60 -5.17
N ALA A 200 -22.70 -8.78 -4.07
CA ALA A 200 -23.01 -8.11 -2.81
C ALA A 200 -22.94 -6.59 -2.95
N LEU A 201 -21.93 -6.06 -3.67
CA LEU A 201 -21.81 -4.63 -3.97
C LEU A 201 -23.01 -4.10 -4.75
N ILE A 202 -23.44 -4.80 -5.81
CA ILE A 202 -24.61 -4.41 -6.61
C ILE A 202 -25.88 -4.43 -5.75
N LEU A 203 -26.13 -5.51 -5.00
CA LEU A 203 -27.31 -5.63 -4.16
C LEU A 203 -27.35 -4.55 -3.07
N ALA A 204 -26.21 -4.28 -2.43
CA ALA A 204 -26.11 -3.23 -1.42
C ALA A 204 -26.30 -1.83 -2.02
N ALA A 205 -25.80 -1.58 -3.22
CA ALA A 205 -25.97 -0.30 -3.93
C ALA A 205 -27.45 -0.05 -4.34
N LEU A 206 -28.14 -1.08 -4.80
CA LEU A 206 -29.57 -1.00 -5.17
C LEU A 206 -30.49 -0.99 -3.94
N GLY A 207 -29.98 -1.37 -2.79
CA GLY A 207 -30.73 -1.45 -1.55
C GLY A 207 -31.10 -0.07 -0.98
N LYS A 208 -32.05 -0.10 -0.02
CA LYS A 208 -32.42 1.07 0.78
C LYS A 208 -31.63 1.11 2.08
N GLY A 209 -31.04 2.29 2.40
CA GLY A 209 -30.35 2.52 3.67
C GLY A 209 -28.88 2.11 3.64
N VAL A 210 -28.39 1.61 4.79
CA VAL A 210 -26.97 1.31 5.00
C VAL A 210 -26.77 -0.18 5.15
N CYS A 211 -25.85 -0.75 4.38
CA CYS A 211 -25.42 -2.15 4.44
C CYS A 211 -23.94 -2.23 4.85
N LYS A 212 -23.58 -3.22 5.67
CA LYS A 212 -22.21 -3.53 6.04
C LYS A 212 -21.78 -4.81 5.33
N LEU A 213 -20.68 -4.74 4.59
CA LEU A 213 -20.09 -5.88 3.89
C LEU A 213 -18.72 -6.20 4.51
N GLY A 214 -18.63 -7.32 5.21
CA GLY A 214 -17.38 -7.83 5.76
C GLY A 214 -16.72 -8.83 4.80
N ASN A 215 -15.41 -9.02 4.93
CA ASN A 215 -14.62 -9.98 4.12
C ASN A 215 -14.81 -9.83 2.60
N LEU A 216 -14.96 -8.59 2.14
CA LEU A 216 -15.05 -8.30 0.70
C LEU A 216 -13.71 -8.61 0.03
N LEU A 217 -13.73 -9.36 -1.10
CA LEU A 217 -12.50 -9.56 -1.86
C LEU A 217 -12.01 -8.23 -2.42
N HIS A 218 -10.77 -7.88 -2.08
CA HIS A 218 -10.07 -6.72 -2.64
C HIS A 218 -9.39 -7.12 -3.96
N SER A 219 -10.03 -6.81 -5.07
CA SER A 219 -9.52 -7.05 -6.42
C SER A 219 -9.78 -5.85 -7.33
N ASP A 220 -9.12 -5.81 -8.48
CA ASP A 220 -9.35 -4.75 -9.46
C ASP A 220 -10.80 -4.68 -9.89
N ASP A 221 -11.46 -5.84 -10.05
CA ASP A 221 -12.87 -5.90 -10.44
C ASP A 221 -13.82 -5.30 -9.38
N THR A 222 -13.56 -5.56 -8.09
CA THR A 222 -14.39 -4.99 -7.02
C THR A 222 -14.18 -3.48 -6.90
N GLN A 223 -12.98 -2.99 -7.18
CA GLN A 223 -12.69 -1.55 -7.20
C GLN A 223 -13.33 -0.85 -8.40
N VAL A 224 -13.24 -1.45 -9.58
CA VAL A 224 -13.93 -0.96 -10.79
C VAL A 224 -15.44 -0.93 -10.55
N MET A 225 -16.00 -1.98 -9.94
CA MET A 225 -17.43 -2.03 -9.60
C MET A 225 -17.83 -0.92 -8.64
N MET A 226 -17.07 -0.67 -7.57
CA MET A 226 -17.36 0.41 -6.63
C MET A 226 -17.28 1.78 -7.30
N SER A 227 -16.25 2.03 -8.10
CA SER A 227 -16.10 3.28 -8.84
C SER A 227 -17.27 3.51 -9.81
N ALA A 228 -17.66 2.48 -10.56
CA ALA A 228 -18.78 2.57 -11.48
C ALA A 228 -20.11 2.87 -10.75
N LEU A 229 -20.35 2.23 -9.61
CA LEU A 229 -21.55 2.48 -8.80
C LEU A 229 -21.57 3.88 -8.20
N GLU A 230 -20.41 4.45 -7.83
CA GLU A 230 -20.30 5.83 -7.38
C GLU A 230 -20.54 6.84 -8.51
N GLU A 231 -19.94 6.61 -9.68
CA GLU A 231 -20.15 7.45 -10.88
C GLU A 231 -21.61 7.47 -11.30
N MET A 232 -22.28 6.33 -11.25
CA MET A 232 -23.72 6.22 -11.51
C MET A 232 -24.59 6.77 -10.38
N LYS A 233 -24.01 7.35 -9.34
CA LYS A 233 -24.68 7.83 -8.12
C LYS A 233 -25.55 6.76 -7.43
N GLY A 234 -25.27 5.49 -7.69
CA GLY A 234 -26.02 4.35 -7.16
C GLY A 234 -25.71 4.02 -5.72
N ALA A 235 -24.54 4.42 -5.21
CA ALA A 235 -24.16 4.20 -3.83
C ALA A 235 -23.06 5.16 -3.38
N LYS A 236 -22.87 5.24 -2.05
CA LYS A 236 -21.67 5.84 -1.42
C LYS A 236 -20.98 4.80 -0.58
N PHE A 237 -19.66 4.76 -0.64
CA PHE A 237 -18.83 3.80 0.04
C PHE A 237 -17.95 4.47 1.09
N SER A 238 -17.83 3.83 2.24
CA SER A 238 -16.85 4.19 3.27
C SER A 238 -16.36 2.93 3.98
N TRP A 239 -15.15 2.98 4.57
CA TRP A 239 -14.56 1.84 5.25
C TRP A 239 -14.56 2.05 6.76
N GLU A 240 -14.94 1.01 7.50
CA GLU A 240 -14.80 0.88 8.95
C GLU A 240 -13.76 -0.21 9.29
N ASP A 241 -13.50 -0.41 10.58
CA ASP A 241 -12.63 -1.47 11.09
C ASP A 241 -11.27 -1.54 10.37
N ASN A 242 -10.59 -0.40 10.26
CA ASN A 242 -9.30 -0.28 9.56
C ASN A 242 -9.31 -0.79 8.10
N GLY A 243 -10.49 -0.81 7.47
CA GLY A 243 -10.66 -1.24 6.08
C GLY A 243 -11.11 -2.70 5.92
N GLU A 244 -11.52 -3.36 6.98
CA GLU A 244 -12.05 -4.73 6.93
C GLU A 244 -13.54 -4.77 6.58
N THR A 245 -14.30 -3.74 6.96
CA THR A 245 -15.75 -3.65 6.71
C THR A 245 -16.07 -2.50 5.78
N LEU A 246 -16.72 -2.78 4.67
CA LEU A 246 -17.23 -1.77 3.74
C LEU A 246 -18.65 -1.37 4.13
N ILE A 247 -18.85 -0.09 4.34
CA ILE A 247 -20.17 0.52 4.54
C ILE A 247 -20.67 0.99 3.19
N VAL A 248 -21.83 0.50 2.79
CA VAL A 248 -22.50 0.89 1.55
C VAL A 248 -23.81 1.59 1.89
N LYS A 249 -23.90 2.88 1.52
CA LYS A 249 -25.16 3.61 1.55
C LYS A 249 -25.80 3.52 0.18
N GLY A 250 -26.82 2.68 0.04
CA GLY A 250 -27.50 2.41 -1.22
C GLY A 250 -28.35 3.58 -1.71
N GLY A 251 -28.52 3.65 -3.02
CA GLY A 251 -29.29 4.67 -3.74
C GLY A 251 -30.73 4.31 -4.05
N GLU A 252 -31.30 3.28 -3.43
CA GLU A 252 -32.70 2.84 -3.63
C GLU A 252 -33.05 2.50 -5.09
N GLY A 253 -32.08 2.01 -5.85
CA GLY A 253 -32.23 1.69 -7.27
C GLY A 253 -32.10 2.91 -8.20
N ALA A 254 -31.89 4.10 -7.66
CA ALA A 254 -31.68 5.29 -8.48
C ALA A 254 -30.26 5.29 -9.07
N LEU A 255 -30.12 4.79 -10.29
CA LEU A 255 -28.89 4.87 -11.08
C LEU A 255 -29.04 5.99 -12.12
N SER A 256 -28.11 6.91 -12.15
CA SER A 256 -28.03 7.93 -13.21
C SER A 256 -26.78 7.69 -14.04
N VAL A 257 -26.95 7.49 -15.34
CA VAL A 257 -25.84 7.49 -16.28
C VAL A 257 -25.46 8.95 -16.51
N SER A 258 -24.25 9.35 -16.16
CA SER A 258 -23.73 10.64 -16.64
C SER A 258 -23.52 10.52 -18.14
N ASP A 259 -24.07 11.46 -18.90
CA ASP A 259 -23.84 11.53 -20.34
C ASP A 259 -22.33 11.52 -20.60
N PHE A 260 -21.87 10.48 -21.29
CA PHE A 260 -20.51 10.43 -21.80
C PHE A 260 -20.41 11.45 -22.92
N ASN A 261 -19.87 12.64 -22.65
CA ASN A 261 -19.39 13.59 -23.65
C ASN A 261 -17.89 13.42 -23.86
#